data_eb9fc963bd756401e4c51c555dbe50b1
#
_entry.id   eb9fc963bd756401e4c51c555dbe50b1
#
_cell.length_a   1.000
_cell.length_b   1.000
_cell.length_c   1.000
_cell.angle_alpha   90.00
_cell.angle_beta   90.00
_cell.angle_gamma   90.00
#
_symmetry.space_group_name_H-M   'P 1'
#
loop_
_entity.id
_entity.type
_entity.pdbx_description
1 polymer ?
#
loop_
_entity_poly.entity_id
_entity_poly.type
_entity_poly.pdbx_seq_one_letter_code
_entity_poly.pdbx_strand_id
1 'polypeptide(L)'
;MEFYGEPPQVDLTYSDVFLVPRRSAKASRLDVDLAPGDGTGATIPLVSANMNSVTGPRLASVLARRGGLGVLPQDLPLQDLDAAIRWVKSQPVAWDTPLVLAPEATVADALRLLPPAEGHGIVVGRRIDGRLRADDVLGVVPAARLSTALSDARLGDLVRGRTTSIDADDVTDGRAAFDLIVAAGVEIVLVLRHGEVVGTLSQRSALRSTIYRPAVDASGRLIVAAALGINGDVAAKAQALAAAGVDVLVVDTAHGHQEGMLRALRSVAELELGLPIAAGNVVTAEGVHDLAAAGATILKVGVGPGAMCTTRMMTAVGRPQFSAVLEAAEAARVMGAHVWADGGVRYPRDVALALAAGAASVMIGSWFAGTIEAPGQLETDASGRQYKESWGMASTKAVHERFGRLDPYELARKELFAEGISSSKIYLDPLR
;
A
#
# COMPACT_ATOMS: atom_id res chain seq x y z
N MET A 1 10.91 25.13 1.74
CA MET A 1 10.47 25.66 0.41
C MET A 1 10.51 27.17 0.43
N GLU A 2 10.83 27.81 -0.70
CA GLU A 2 10.78 29.28 -0.85
C GLU A 2 9.77 29.63 -1.94
N PHE A 3 8.95 30.66 -1.73
CA PHE A 3 8.05 31.19 -2.72
C PHE A 3 8.77 32.16 -3.67
N TYR A 4 8.37 32.17 -4.94
CA TYR A 4 8.81 33.18 -5.90
C TYR A 4 7.96 34.45 -5.72
N GLY A 5 8.41 35.34 -4.83
CA GLY A 5 7.68 36.49 -4.37
C GLY A 5 7.24 36.35 -2.90
N GLU A 6 6.27 37.14 -2.51
CA GLU A 6 5.74 37.07 -1.14
C GLU A 6 4.95 35.78 -0.90
N PRO A 7 5.04 35.18 0.30
CA PRO A 7 4.18 34.06 0.66
C PRO A 7 2.71 34.41 0.55
N PRO A 8 1.84 33.50 0.05
CA PRO A 8 0.42 33.76 -0.07
C PRO A 8 -0.24 33.89 1.29
N GLN A 9 -1.21 34.82 1.39
CA GLN A 9 -2.01 35.06 2.60
C GLN A 9 -3.23 34.13 2.71
N VAL A 10 -3.35 33.16 1.82
CA VAL A 10 -4.44 32.19 1.75
C VAL A 10 -3.88 30.77 1.71
N ASP A 11 -4.64 29.82 2.25
CA ASP A 11 -4.28 28.42 2.17
C ASP A 11 -4.43 27.86 0.74
N LEU A 12 -3.49 27.05 0.30
CA LEU A 12 -3.37 26.50 -1.04
C LEU A 12 -3.58 24.99 -1.10
N THR A 13 -4.17 24.52 -2.19
CA THR A 13 -4.19 23.12 -2.58
C THR A 13 -3.02 22.80 -3.52
N TYR A 14 -2.81 21.52 -3.88
CA TYR A 14 -1.82 21.15 -4.90
C TYR A 14 -2.14 21.73 -6.29
N SER A 15 -3.40 22.11 -6.56
CA SER A 15 -3.79 22.69 -7.85
C SER A 15 -3.39 24.16 -8.01
N ASP A 16 -3.09 24.82 -6.90
CA ASP A 16 -2.82 26.26 -6.85
C ASP A 16 -1.33 26.60 -7.00
N VAL A 17 -0.45 25.60 -7.03
CA VAL A 17 1.01 25.78 -7.00
C VAL A 17 1.72 25.00 -8.10
N PHE A 18 2.88 25.54 -8.52
CA PHE A 18 3.80 24.92 -9.44
C PHE A 18 5.24 25.07 -8.94
N LEU A 19 6.09 24.10 -9.29
CA LEU A 19 7.54 24.22 -9.06
C LEU A 19 8.18 25.02 -10.20
N VAL A 20 8.85 26.11 -9.88
CA VAL A 20 9.61 26.90 -10.85
C VAL A 20 10.91 26.16 -11.17
N PRO A 21 11.20 25.85 -12.45
CA PRO A 21 12.41 25.15 -12.83
C PRO A 21 13.66 25.95 -12.43
N ARG A 22 14.62 25.25 -11.85
CA ARG A 22 15.94 25.84 -11.47
C ARG A 22 17.08 25.03 -12.07
N ARG A 23 18.27 25.61 -12.11
CA ARG A 23 19.49 24.92 -12.54
C ARG A 23 19.71 23.66 -11.70
N SER A 24 19.91 22.51 -12.38
CA SER A 24 20.19 21.23 -11.75
C SER A 24 21.56 20.70 -12.19
N ALA A 25 22.27 20.06 -11.29
CA ALA A 25 23.48 19.28 -11.57
C ALA A 25 23.18 17.79 -11.87
N LYS A 26 21.92 17.35 -11.74
CA LYS A 26 21.52 15.96 -12.00
C LYS A 26 21.34 15.74 -13.50
N ALA A 27 22.07 14.77 -14.05
CA ALA A 27 22.01 14.40 -15.46
C ALA A 27 20.90 13.37 -15.75
N SER A 28 20.60 12.50 -14.80
CA SER A 28 19.59 11.45 -14.92
C SER A 28 18.56 11.52 -13.80
N ARG A 29 17.32 11.12 -14.09
CA ARG A 29 16.28 10.93 -13.06
C ARG A 29 16.64 9.81 -12.08
N LEU A 30 17.43 8.82 -12.53
CA LEU A 30 17.86 7.70 -11.71
C LEU A 30 18.95 8.10 -10.68
N ASP A 31 19.54 9.28 -10.82
CA ASP A 31 20.54 9.82 -9.87
C ASP A 31 19.89 10.51 -8.66
N VAL A 32 18.55 10.55 -8.60
CA VAL A 32 17.81 11.16 -7.49
C VAL A 32 17.55 10.09 -6.43
N ASP A 33 18.08 10.34 -5.21
CA ASP A 33 17.72 9.52 -4.04
C ASP A 33 16.28 9.86 -3.60
N LEU A 34 15.43 8.85 -3.55
CA LEU A 34 14.02 8.95 -3.17
C LEU A 34 13.75 8.42 -1.76
N ALA A 35 14.76 7.97 -1.03
CA ALA A 35 14.56 7.47 0.32
C ALA A 35 14.03 8.59 1.24
N PRO A 36 12.92 8.36 1.96
CA PRO A 36 12.26 9.41 2.75
C PRO A 36 13.06 9.84 3.99
N GLY A 37 13.96 9.01 4.49
CA GLY A 37 14.76 9.31 5.68
C GLY A 37 13.98 9.39 6.99
N ASP A 38 12.73 8.89 7.00
CA ASP A 38 11.79 8.96 8.13
C ASP A 38 11.90 7.78 9.11
N GLY A 39 12.95 6.98 8.98
CA GLY A 39 13.21 5.82 9.85
C GLY A 39 12.42 4.55 9.50
N THR A 40 11.55 4.58 8.49
CA THR A 40 10.70 3.44 8.13
C THR A 40 11.43 2.32 7.37
N GLY A 41 12.58 2.64 6.78
CA GLY A 41 13.30 1.72 5.89
C GLY A 41 12.79 1.72 4.44
N ALA A 42 11.78 2.54 4.11
CA ALA A 42 11.32 2.74 2.74
C ALA A 42 12.42 3.37 1.88
N THR A 43 12.48 2.99 0.60
CA THR A 43 13.46 3.49 -0.37
C THR A 43 12.85 4.43 -1.42
N ILE A 44 11.51 4.53 -1.44
CA ILE A 44 10.74 5.53 -2.17
C ILE A 44 9.67 6.13 -1.26
N PRO A 45 9.27 7.40 -1.44
CA PRO A 45 8.41 8.11 -0.51
C PRO A 45 6.91 7.85 -0.76
N LEU A 46 6.53 6.60 -0.98
CA LEU A 46 5.15 6.22 -1.25
C LEU A 46 4.63 5.25 -0.18
N VAL A 47 3.51 5.61 0.40
CA VAL A 47 2.82 4.83 1.44
C VAL A 47 1.40 4.52 0.98
N SER A 48 0.95 3.26 1.05
CA SER A 48 -0.45 2.95 0.79
C SER A 48 -1.31 3.09 2.03
N ALA A 49 -2.47 3.74 1.86
CA ALA A 49 -3.36 4.12 2.95
C ALA A 49 -3.94 2.89 3.69
N ASN A 50 -4.08 3.03 5.00
CA ASN A 50 -4.65 2.01 5.90
C ASN A 50 -6.17 1.87 5.78
N MET A 51 -6.63 1.62 4.57
CA MET A 51 -8.05 1.45 4.24
C MET A 51 -8.32 0.00 3.82
N ASN A 52 -9.47 -0.57 4.26
CA ASN A 52 -9.85 -1.96 3.98
C ASN A 52 -9.94 -2.27 2.48
N SER A 53 -10.28 -1.27 1.66
CA SER A 53 -10.34 -1.39 0.20
C SER A 53 -9.02 -1.07 -0.52
N VAL A 54 -7.97 -0.69 0.20
CA VAL A 54 -6.70 -0.24 -0.38
C VAL A 54 -5.56 -1.19 -0.03
N THR A 55 -5.24 -1.33 1.26
CA THR A 55 -4.05 -2.07 1.68
C THR A 55 -4.40 -3.41 2.32
N GLY A 56 -4.08 -4.46 1.61
CA GLY A 56 -4.01 -5.82 2.13
C GLY A 56 -2.57 -6.36 2.06
N PRO A 57 -2.34 -7.57 2.54
CA PRO A 57 -0.99 -8.15 2.58
C PRO A 57 -0.35 -8.27 1.20
N ARG A 58 -1.14 -8.54 0.16
CA ARG A 58 -0.65 -8.64 -1.23
C ARG A 58 -0.12 -7.30 -1.73
N LEU A 59 -0.88 -6.20 -1.56
CA LEU A 59 -0.40 -4.87 -1.95
C LEU A 59 0.81 -4.46 -1.10
N ALA A 60 0.78 -4.67 0.21
CA ALA A 60 1.89 -4.33 1.09
C ALA A 60 3.20 -5.00 0.64
N SER A 61 3.16 -6.30 0.29
CA SER A 61 4.35 -7.03 -0.19
C SER A 61 4.86 -6.51 -1.53
N VAL A 62 3.97 -6.21 -2.47
CA VAL A 62 4.36 -5.69 -3.81
C VAL A 62 4.90 -4.27 -3.69
N LEU A 63 4.30 -3.43 -2.86
CA LEU A 63 4.77 -2.07 -2.63
C LEU A 63 6.15 -2.05 -1.95
N ALA A 64 6.37 -2.91 -0.95
CA ALA A 64 7.67 -3.04 -0.29
C ALA A 64 8.76 -3.53 -1.24
N ARG A 65 8.48 -4.50 -2.15
CA ARG A 65 9.41 -4.88 -3.22
C ARG A 65 9.82 -3.72 -4.13
N ARG A 66 8.97 -2.72 -4.26
CA ARG A 66 9.23 -1.51 -5.06
C ARG A 66 9.75 -0.35 -4.23
N GLY A 67 10.03 -0.61 -2.94
CA GLY A 67 10.65 0.37 -2.05
C GLY A 67 9.71 1.23 -1.23
N GLY A 68 8.38 1.09 -1.40
CA GLY A 68 7.38 1.81 -0.61
C GLY A 68 6.97 1.06 0.66
N LEU A 69 5.92 1.54 1.31
CA LEU A 69 5.42 0.99 2.57
C LEU A 69 3.89 0.79 2.51
N GLY A 70 3.41 -0.42 2.80
CA GLY A 70 1.98 -0.69 2.95
C GLY A 70 1.55 -0.61 4.41
N VAL A 71 0.46 0.13 4.70
CA VAL A 71 -0.11 0.21 6.05
C VAL A 71 -1.38 -0.63 6.12
N LEU A 72 -1.35 -1.73 6.88
CA LEU A 72 -2.52 -2.58 7.10
C LEU A 72 -3.58 -1.84 7.93
N PRO A 73 -4.89 -1.99 7.62
CA PRO A 73 -5.95 -1.25 8.27
C PRO A 73 -6.20 -1.71 9.72
N GLN A 74 -6.62 -0.76 10.58
CA GLN A 74 -6.86 -0.99 12.01
C GLN A 74 -8.09 -1.86 12.32
N ASP A 75 -9.01 -2.00 11.36
CA ASP A 75 -10.32 -2.63 11.57
C ASP A 75 -10.27 -4.16 11.52
N LEU A 76 -9.16 -4.73 11.07
CA LEU A 76 -8.98 -6.17 11.06
C LEU A 76 -8.82 -6.71 12.50
N PRO A 77 -9.37 -7.90 12.79
CA PRO A 77 -9.08 -8.62 14.02
C PRO A 77 -7.56 -8.79 14.22
N LEU A 78 -7.10 -8.74 15.46
CA LEU A 78 -5.67 -8.82 15.76
C LEU A 78 -5.02 -10.09 15.21
N GLN A 79 -5.74 -11.22 15.25
CA GLN A 79 -5.29 -12.50 14.67
C GLN A 79 -5.07 -12.40 13.15
N ASP A 80 -5.95 -11.70 12.44
CA ASP A 80 -5.84 -11.51 10.99
C ASP A 80 -4.69 -10.55 10.64
N LEU A 81 -4.48 -9.51 11.47
CA LEU A 81 -3.32 -8.62 11.34
C LEU A 81 -2.00 -9.36 11.56
N ASP A 82 -1.91 -10.20 12.61
CA ASP A 82 -0.73 -11.05 12.86
C ASP A 82 -0.44 -11.96 11.66
N ALA A 83 -1.47 -12.64 11.16
CA ALA A 83 -1.35 -13.52 10.00
C ALA A 83 -0.91 -12.74 8.75
N ALA A 84 -1.48 -11.55 8.51
CA ALA A 84 -1.13 -10.70 7.37
C ALA A 84 0.32 -10.18 7.46
N ILE A 85 0.77 -9.72 8.64
CA ILE A 85 2.15 -9.27 8.86
C ILE A 85 3.12 -10.42 8.59
N ARG A 86 2.92 -11.59 9.21
CA ARG A 86 3.77 -12.77 9.02
C ARG A 86 3.78 -13.22 7.56
N TRP A 87 2.64 -13.14 6.88
CA TRP A 87 2.56 -13.47 5.46
C TRP A 87 3.41 -12.50 4.62
N VAL A 88 3.33 -11.17 4.84
CA VAL A 88 4.19 -10.20 4.14
C VAL A 88 5.66 -10.48 4.41
N LYS A 89 6.02 -10.73 5.66
CA LYS A 89 7.41 -11.06 6.07
C LYS A 89 7.95 -12.34 5.46
N SER A 90 7.08 -13.27 5.07
CA SER A 90 7.46 -14.54 4.42
C SER A 90 7.59 -14.43 2.89
N GLN A 91 7.16 -13.30 2.29
CA GLN A 91 7.18 -13.17 0.84
C GLN A 91 8.59 -12.95 0.29
N PRO A 92 8.86 -13.44 -0.93
CA PRO A 92 10.15 -13.23 -1.58
C PRO A 92 10.40 -11.76 -1.84
N VAL A 93 11.64 -11.33 -1.65
CA VAL A 93 12.09 -9.95 -1.88
C VAL A 93 12.43 -9.71 -3.34
N ALA A 94 13.09 -10.69 -3.98
CA ALA A 94 13.60 -10.57 -5.34
C ALA A 94 12.59 -11.01 -6.42
N TRP A 95 11.57 -11.80 -6.06
CA TRP A 95 10.64 -12.43 -6.99
C TRP A 95 9.21 -12.01 -6.74
N ASP A 96 8.35 -12.10 -7.77
CA ASP A 96 6.92 -11.91 -7.58
C ASP A 96 6.31 -13.11 -6.85
N THR A 97 5.32 -12.82 -5.99
CA THR A 97 4.55 -13.87 -5.30
C THR A 97 3.66 -14.60 -6.31
N PRO A 98 3.79 -15.94 -6.44
CA PRO A 98 3.00 -16.70 -7.40
C PRO A 98 1.50 -16.64 -7.08
N LEU A 99 0.68 -16.34 -8.10
CA LEU A 99 -0.76 -16.57 -8.06
C LEU A 99 -1.02 -18.01 -8.45
N VAL A 100 -1.42 -18.82 -7.49
CA VAL A 100 -1.60 -20.26 -7.67
C VAL A 100 -3.09 -20.60 -7.63
N LEU A 101 -3.58 -21.29 -8.67
CA LEU A 101 -4.91 -21.87 -8.71
C LEU A 101 -4.83 -23.36 -9.06
N ALA A 102 -5.80 -24.11 -8.54
CA ALA A 102 -5.92 -25.54 -8.85
C ALA A 102 -6.27 -25.75 -10.34
N PRO A 103 -5.89 -26.90 -10.93
CA PRO A 103 -6.19 -27.20 -12.34
C PRO A 103 -7.70 -27.16 -12.69
N GLU A 104 -8.57 -27.43 -11.71
CA GLU A 104 -10.03 -27.42 -11.83
C GLU A 104 -10.65 -26.02 -11.78
N ALA A 105 -9.89 -25.02 -11.31
CA ALA A 105 -10.34 -23.63 -11.28
C ALA A 105 -10.62 -23.14 -12.71
N THR A 106 -11.55 -22.22 -12.84
CA THR A 106 -12.00 -21.72 -14.13
C THR A 106 -11.25 -20.44 -14.55
N VAL A 107 -11.38 -20.09 -15.82
CA VAL A 107 -10.95 -18.79 -16.35
C VAL A 107 -11.61 -17.64 -15.59
N ALA A 108 -12.90 -17.77 -15.24
CA ALA A 108 -13.60 -16.78 -14.44
C ALA A 108 -12.94 -16.58 -13.06
N ASP A 109 -12.50 -17.67 -12.41
CA ASP A 109 -11.79 -17.56 -11.12
C ASP A 109 -10.46 -16.83 -11.26
N ALA A 110 -9.72 -17.09 -12.34
CA ALA A 110 -8.47 -16.40 -12.61
C ALA A 110 -8.68 -14.90 -12.90
N LEU A 111 -9.69 -14.53 -13.69
CA LEU A 111 -9.99 -13.14 -14.05
C LEU A 111 -10.50 -12.30 -12.88
N ARG A 112 -10.94 -12.91 -11.78
CA ARG A 112 -11.24 -12.21 -10.53
C ARG A 112 -9.96 -11.79 -9.77
N LEU A 113 -8.82 -12.40 -10.07
CA LEU A 113 -7.55 -12.16 -9.39
C LEU A 113 -6.62 -11.23 -10.17
N LEU A 114 -6.70 -11.26 -11.51
CA LEU A 114 -5.84 -10.45 -12.38
C LEU A 114 -6.52 -10.13 -13.72
N PRO A 115 -6.21 -8.97 -14.32
CA PRO A 115 -6.67 -8.65 -15.66
C PRO A 115 -5.93 -9.48 -16.72
N PRO A 116 -6.48 -9.64 -17.92
CA PRO A 116 -5.83 -10.34 -19.03
C PRO A 116 -4.75 -9.45 -19.68
N ALA A 117 -3.74 -9.05 -18.90
CA ALA A 117 -2.66 -8.16 -19.32
C ALA A 117 -1.33 -8.92 -19.43
N GLU A 118 -0.49 -8.52 -20.40
CA GLU A 118 0.85 -9.09 -20.60
C GLU A 118 1.73 -8.98 -19.35
N GLY A 119 2.59 -9.98 -19.15
CA GLY A 119 3.51 -10.06 -18.02
C GLY A 119 2.86 -10.50 -16.70
N HIS A 120 1.59 -10.91 -16.74
CA HIS A 120 0.87 -11.56 -15.64
C HIS A 120 0.46 -12.98 -16.01
N GLY A 121 0.20 -13.82 -15.01
CA GLY A 121 -0.28 -15.19 -15.24
C GLY A 121 -0.58 -15.93 -13.95
N ILE A 122 -1.18 -17.10 -14.14
CA ILE A 122 -1.56 -18.03 -13.09
C ILE A 122 -0.64 -19.23 -13.13
N VAL A 123 -0.07 -19.58 -12.01
CA VAL A 123 0.57 -20.87 -11.79
C VAL A 123 -0.54 -21.89 -11.52
N VAL A 124 -0.69 -22.85 -12.41
CA VAL A 124 -1.69 -23.92 -12.27
C VAL A 124 -1.05 -25.09 -11.54
N GLY A 125 -1.51 -25.34 -10.32
CA GLY A 125 -0.92 -26.34 -9.45
C GLY A 125 -1.58 -26.37 -8.06
N ARG A 126 -1.04 -27.16 -7.16
CA ARG A 126 -1.55 -27.29 -5.80
C ARG A 126 -0.46 -27.06 -4.77
N ARG A 127 -0.79 -26.27 -3.74
CA ARG A 127 0.07 -26.21 -2.55
C ARG A 127 -0.25 -27.41 -1.64
N ILE A 128 0.80 -28.11 -1.24
CA ILE A 128 0.70 -29.19 -0.26
C ILE A 128 1.40 -28.70 1.00
N ASP A 129 0.70 -28.72 2.14
CA ASP A 129 1.18 -28.19 3.43
C ASP A 129 1.75 -26.76 3.33
N GLY A 130 1.08 -25.91 2.53
CA GLY A 130 1.47 -24.52 2.31
C GLY A 130 2.61 -24.31 1.32
N ARG A 131 3.30 -25.39 0.87
CA ARG A 131 4.43 -25.35 -0.06
C ARG A 131 3.97 -25.64 -1.49
N LEU A 132 4.67 -25.07 -2.45
CA LEU A 132 4.47 -25.32 -3.87
C LEU A 132 5.76 -25.93 -4.46
N ARG A 133 5.74 -27.23 -4.71
CA ARG A 133 6.89 -27.91 -5.34
C ARG A 133 6.76 -27.85 -6.86
N ALA A 134 7.87 -27.92 -7.56
CA ALA A 134 7.87 -27.94 -9.02
C ALA A 134 7.03 -29.09 -9.59
N ASP A 135 7.06 -30.26 -8.94
CA ASP A 135 6.29 -31.45 -9.35
C ASP A 135 4.78 -31.29 -9.13
N ASP A 136 4.35 -30.36 -8.25
CA ASP A 136 2.93 -30.05 -7.97
C ASP A 136 2.38 -28.98 -8.94
N VAL A 137 3.21 -28.45 -9.85
CA VAL A 137 2.85 -27.45 -10.85
C VAL A 137 2.61 -28.14 -12.19
N LEU A 138 1.37 -28.01 -12.68
CA LEU A 138 1.02 -28.47 -14.04
C LEU A 138 1.60 -27.51 -15.11
N GLY A 139 1.60 -26.21 -14.83
CA GLY A 139 2.16 -25.21 -15.74
C GLY A 139 1.80 -23.78 -15.39
N VAL A 140 2.10 -22.85 -16.30
CA VAL A 140 1.74 -21.44 -16.20
C VAL A 140 0.79 -21.09 -17.34
N VAL A 141 -0.33 -20.44 -17.01
CA VAL A 141 -1.27 -19.86 -17.98
C VAL A 141 -1.04 -18.35 -18.00
N PRO A 142 -0.45 -17.77 -19.07
CA PRO A 142 -0.32 -16.33 -19.24
C PRO A 142 -1.68 -15.65 -19.25
N ALA A 143 -1.78 -14.48 -18.64
CA ALA A 143 -3.04 -13.73 -18.53
C ALA A 143 -3.65 -13.37 -19.91
N ALA A 144 -2.84 -13.09 -20.91
CA ALA A 144 -3.29 -12.85 -22.27
C ALA A 144 -4.12 -14.01 -22.85
N ARG A 145 -3.81 -15.27 -22.48
CA ARG A 145 -4.57 -16.45 -22.92
C ARG A 145 -5.97 -16.52 -22.29
N LEU A 146 -6.14 -15.99 -21.09
CA LEU A 146 -7.43 -15.96 -20.40
C LEU A 146 -8.49 -15.12 -21.14
N SER A 147 -8.05 -14.07 -21.87
CA SER A 147 -8.96 -13.19 -22.61
C SER A 147 -9.65 -13.86 -23.80
N THR A 148 -9.08 -14.93 -24.33
CA THR A 148 -9.59 -15.66 -25.51
C THR A 148 -10.24 -16.98 -25.18
N ALA A 149 -10.20 -17.40 -23.92
CA ALA A 149 -10.80 -18.66 -23.46
C ALA A 149 -12.23 -18.46 -22.95
N LEU A 150 -13.01 -19.54 -22.98
CA LEU A 150 -14.35 -19.53 -22.37
C LEU A 150 -14.25 -19.36 -20.85
N SER A 151 -15.17 -18.64 -20.25
CA SER A 151 -15.15 -18.30 -18.82
C SER A 151 -15.21 -19.51 -17.88
N ASP A 152 -15.86 -20.58 -18.31
CA ASP A 152 -16.04 -21.85 -17.62
C ASP A 152 -14.94 -22.89 -17.95
N ALA A 153 -14.03 -22.59 -18.89
CA ALA A 153 -12.92 -23.47 -19.22
C ALA A 153 -12.01 -23.65 -18.01
N ARG A 154 -11.54 -24.88 -17.80
CA ARG A 154 -10.61 -25.23 -16.70
C ARG A 154 -9.22 -24.75 -17.03
N LEU A 155 -8.52 -24.20 -16.03
CA LEU A 155 -7.16 -23.71 -16.19
C LEU A 155 -6.18 -24.83 -16.59
N GLY A 156 -6.40 -26.07 -16.09
CA GLY A 156 -5.61 -27.23 -16.46
C GLY A 156 -5.62 -27.51 -17.96
N ASP A 157 -6.75 -27.30 -18.64
CA ASP A 157 -6.90 -27.53 -20.08
C ASP A 157 -6.23 -26.43 -20.92
N LEU A 158 -5.92 -25.30 -20.32
CA LEU A 158 -5.26 -24.16 -20.96
C LEU A 158 -3.72 -24.20 -20.84
N VAL A 159 -3.17 -25.06 -20.00
CA VAL A 159 -1.71 -25.23 -19.90
C VAL A 159 -1.17 -25.75 -21.23
N ARG A 160 -0.09 -25.15 -21.75
CA ARG A 160 0.56 -25.52 -22.99
C ARG A 160 2.07 -25.61 -22.80
N GLY A 161 2.67 -26.67 -23.35
CA GLY A 161 4.12 -26.87 -23.34
C GLY A 161 4.69 -27.19 -21.96
N ARG A 162 6.02 -27.23 -21.89
CA ARG A 162 6.74 -27.43 -20.61
C ARG A 162 6.79 -26.12 -19.85
N THR A 163 6.59 -26.20 -18.55
CA THR A 163 6.82 -25.06 -17.65
C THR A 163 8.31 -24.73 -17.63
N THR A 164 8.63 -23.48 -17.94
CA THR A 164 10.01 -23.00 -17.87
C THR A 164 10.29 -22.55 -16.43
N SER A 165 11.39 -23.00 -15.89
CA SER A 165 11.88 -22.59 -14.57
C SER A 165 13.35 -22.18 -14.65
N ILE A 166 13.73 -21.31 -13.73
CA ILE A 166 15.11 -20.90 -13.46
C ILE A 166 15.45 -21.22 -12.02
N ASP A 167 16.70 -21.53 -11.73
CA ASP A 167 17.14 -21.68 -10.35
C ASP A 167 17.36 -20.29 -9.73
N ALA A 168 16.93 -20.11 -8.48
CA ALA A 168 17.10 -18.85 -7.76
C ALA A 168 18.58 -18.47 -7.60
N ASP A 169 19.44 -19.45 -7.50
CA ASP A 169 20.88 -19.26 -7.30
C ASP A 169 21.62 -18.89 -8.61
N ASP A 170 21.02 -19.14 -9.77
CA ASP A 170 21.53 -18.71 -11.09
C ASP A 170 21.23 -17.22 -11.38
N VAL A 171 20.37 -16.59 -10.59
CA VAL A 171 19.94 -15.20 -10.80
C VAL A 171 20.74 -14.29 -9.90
N THR A 172 21.79 -13.70 -10.43
CA THR A 172 22.68 -12.78 -9.69
C THR A 172 22.08 -11.39 -9.52
N ASP A 173 21.29 -10.92 -10.51
CA ASP A 173 20.65 -9.60 -10.50
C ASP A 173 19.46 -9.55 -11.47
N GLY A 174 18.75 -8.41 -11.51
CA GLY A 174 17.58 -8.21 -12.37
C GLY A 174 17.91 -8.24 -13.88
N ARG A 175 19.13 -7.90 -14.29
CA ARG A 175 19.57 -7.97 -15.69
C ARG A 175 19.76 -9.42 -16.10
N ALA A 176 20.44 -10.22 -15.30
CA ALA A 176 20.60 -11.66 -15.55
C ALA A 176 19.23 -12.35 -15.64
N ALA A 177 18.30 -12.02 -14.71
CA ALA A 177 16.93 -12.51 -14.76
C ALA A 177 16.22 -12.16 -16.07
N PHE A 178 16.32 -10.92 -16.51
CA PHE A 178 15.71 -10.45 -17.76
C PHE A 178 16.25 -11.22 -18.96
N ASP A 179 17.58 -11.34 -19.08
CA ASP A 179 18.23 -12.02 -20.18
C ASP A 179 17.86 -13.54 -20.24
N LEU A 180 17.75 -14.20 -19.07
CA LEU A 180 17.27 -15.60 -18.99
C LEU A 180 15.83 -15.76 -19.49
N ILE A 181 14.92 -14.85 -19.11
CA ILE A 181 13.51 -14.90 -19.52
C ILE A 181 13.38 -14.66 -21.02
N VAL A 182 14.15 -13.70 -21.57
CA VAL A 182 14.20 -13.43 -23.03
C VAL A 182 14.70 -14.64 -23.78
N ALA A 183 15.79 -15.27 -23.32
CA ALA A 183 16.35 -16.46 -23.93
C ALA A 183 15.39 -17.67 -23.88
N ALA A 184 14.58 -17.75 -22.82
CA ALA A 184 13.57 -18.81 -22.68
C ALA A 184 12.36 -18.63 -23.61
N GLY A 185 12.14 -17.42 -24.17
CA GLY A 185 11.03 -17.13 -25.09
C GLY A 185 9.64 -17.24 -24.44
N VAL A 186 9.53 -17.02 -23.14
CA VAL A 186 8.28 -17.12 -22.37
C VAL A 186 7.98 -15.79 -21.65
N GLU A 187 6.69 -15.57 -21.33
CA GLU A 187 6.28 -14.36 -20.60
C GLU A 187 6.60 -14.43 -19.10
N ILE A 188 6.50 -15.63 -18.53
CA ILE A 188 6.65 -15.87 -17.10
C ILE A 188 7.42 -17.15 -16.88
N VAL A 189 8.38 -17.12 -15.97
CA VAL A 189 9.12 -18.28 -15.49
C VAL A 189 8.83 -18.54 -14.02
N LEU A 190 8.93 -19.81 -13.60
CA LEU A 190 9.00 -20.18 -12.20
C LEU A 190 10.41 -19.97 -11.69
N VAL A 191 10.54 -19.47 -10.47
CA VAL A 191 11.83 -19.41 -9.77
C VAL A 191 11.84 -20.53 -8.73
N LEU A 192 12.80 -21.43 -8.86
CA LEU A 192 12.94 -22.60 -8.00
C LEU A 192 14.13 -22.45 -7.05
N ARG A 193 13.98 -22.98 -5.86
CA ARG A 193 15.09 -23.24 -4.93
C ARG A 193 14.88 -24.61 -4.30
N HIS A 194 15.83 -25.51 -4.46
CA HIS A 194 15.76 -26.90 -3.97
C HIS A 194 14.46 -27.62 -4.38
N GLY A 195 13.97 -27.39 -5.60
CA GLY A 195 12.74 -27.99 -6.13
C GLY A 195 11.44 -27.36 -5.62
N GLU A 196 11.50 -26.32 -4.80
CA GLU A 196 10.34 -25.54 -4.35
C GLU A 196 10.19 -24.27 -5.19
N VAL A 197 8.96 -23.92 -5.56
CA VAL A 197 8.65 -22.65 -6.25
C VAL A 197 8.68 -21.52 -5.23
N VAL A 198 9.75 -20.74 -5.24
CA VAL A 198 9.94 -19.59 -4.34
C VAL A 198 9.41 -18.28 -4.92
N GLY A 199 9.06 -18.26 -6.22
CA GLY A 199 8.54 -17.06 -6.87
C GLY A 199 8.22 -17.27 -8.33
N THR A 200 7.79 -16.20 -8.98
CA THR A 200 7.68 -16.08 -10.44
C THR A 200 8.40 -14.82 -10.91
N LEU A 201 8.83 -14.80 -12.15
CA LEU A 201 9.37 -13.62 -12.81
C LEU A 201 8.80 -13.46 -14.21
N SER A 202 8.52 -12.22 -14.59
CA SER A 202 8.30 -11.78 -15.96
C SER A 202 9.41 -10.83 -16.38
N GLN A 203 9.53 -10.56 -17.70
CA GLN A 203 10.46 -9.54 -18.19
C GLN A 203 10.24 -8.18 -17.52
N ARG A 204 8.97 -7.82 -17.29
CA ARG A 204 8.59 -6.57 -16.63
C ARG A 204 9.05 -6.52 -15.17
N SER A 205 8.86 -7.60 -14.41
CA SER A 205 9.29 -7.65 -13.01
C SER A 205 10.82 -7.68 -12.88
N ALA A 206 11.50 -8.41 -13.75
CA ALA A 206 12.95 -8.40 -13.81
C ALA A 206 13.51 -7.00 -14.14
N LEU A 207 12.96 -6.30 -15.14
CA LEU A 207 13.35 -4.93 -15.44
C LEU A 207 13.10 -3.98 -14.27
N ARG A 208 11.96 -4.09 -13.60
CA ARG A 208 11.64 -3.25 -12.43
C ARG A 208 12.60 -3.47 -11.26
N SER A 209 13.09 -4.68 -11.06
CA SER A 209 14.05 -4.98 -10.00
C SER A 209 15.43 -4.31 -10.22
N THR A 210 15.73 -3.85 -11.44
CA THR A 210 16.93 -3.05 -11.71
C THR A 210 16.77 -1.57 -11.36
N ILE A 211 15.52 -1.11 -11.19
CA ILE A 211 15.19 0.31 -10.96
C ILE A 211 14.85 0.57 -9.49
N TYR A 212 14.06 -0.34 -8.89
CA TYR A 212 13.56 -0.17 -7.53
C TYR A 212 14.37 -1.04 -6.55
N ARG A 213 14.84 -0.41 -5.48
CA ARG A 213 15.46 -1.10 -4.35
C ARG A 213 14.35 -1.51 -3.36
N PRO A 214 14.19 -2.80 -3.04
CA PRO A 214 13.20 -3.25 -2.07
C PRO A 214 13.41 -2.60 -0.69
N ALA A 215 12.31 -2.30 -0.03
CA ALA A 215 12.29 -1.87 1.35
C ALA A 215 12.24 -3.10 2.26
N VAL A 216 13.31 -3.30 3.03
CA VAL A 216 13.49 -4.48 3.88
C VAL A 216 13.93 -4.10 5.29
N ASP A 217 13.57 -4.96 6.25
CA ASP A 217 14.03 -4.87 7.64
C ASP A 217 15.51 -5.32 7.79
N ALA A 218 16.03 -5.22 9.00
CA ALA A 218 17.40 -5.62 9.32
C ALA A 218 17.70 -7.11 9.04
N SER A 219 16.66 -7.95 8.95
CA SER A 219 16.76 -9.37 8.60
C SER A 219 16.59 -9.64 7.10
N GLY A 220 16.48 -8.59 6.27
CA GLY A 220 16.29 -8.71 4.82
C GLY A 220 14.88 -9.11 4.41
N ARG A 221 13.86 -8.99 5.28
CA ARG A 221 12.46 -9.29 4.97
C ARG A 221 11.72 -8.01 4.57
N LEU A 222 10.70 -8.11 3.73
CA LEU A 222 9.87 -6.98 3.32
C LEU A 222 9.28 -6.23 4.52
N ILE A 223 9.33 -4.89 4.50
CA ILE A 223 8.72 -4.06 5.55
C ILE A 223 7.20 -4.00 5.41
N VAL A 224 6.51 -3.82 6.54
CA VAL A 224 5.07 -3.61 6.62
C VAL A 224 4.71 -2.76 7.82
N ALA A 225 3.77 -1.83 7.66
CA ALA A 225 3.17 -1.07 8.75
C ALA A 225 1.76 -1.60 9.08
N ALA A 226 1.30 -1.33 10.29
CA ALA A 226 -0.07 -1.62 10.69
C ALA A 226 -0.66 -0.46 11.48
N ALA A 227 -1.93 -0.17 11.23
CA ALA A 227 -2.68 0.86 11.93
C ALA A 227 -3.36 0.30 13.18
N LEU A 228 -3.48 1.15 14.19
CA LEU A 228 -4.24 0.93 15.41
C LEU A 228 -5.02 2.20 15.77
N GLY A 229 -6.23 2.00 16.30
CA GLY A 229 -7.07 3.12 16.76
C GLY A 229 -6.68 3.57 18.17
N ILE A 230 -7.32 4.63 18.62
CA ILE A 230 -7.07 5.27 19.93
C ILE A 230 -7.94 4.74 21.07
N ASN A 231 -8.78 3.73 20.81
CA ASN A 231 -9.72 3.18 21.77
C ASN A 231 -9.32 1.76 22.18
N GLY A 232 -9.76 1.37 23.40
CA GLY A 232 -9.45 0.08 23.98
C GLY A 232 -8.03 0.02 24.55
N ASP A 233 -7.48 -1.18 24.66
CA ASP A 233 -6.10 -1.40 25.12
C ASP A 233 -5.12 -1.22 23.95
N VAL A 234 -4.75 0.04 23.73
CA VAL A 234 -3.86 0.45 22.62
C VAL A 234 -2.45 -0.11 22.84
N ALA A 235 -1.97 -0.13 24.07
CA ALA A 235 -0.65 -0.63 24.42
C ALA A 235 -0.53 -2.13 24.13
N ALA A 236 -1.48 -2.95 24.59
CA ALA A 236 -1.47 -4.38 24.31
C ALA A 236 -1.55 -4.67 22.80
N LYS A 237 -2.35 -3.90 22.06
CA LYS A 237 -2.43 -4.04 20.58
C LYS A 237 -1.09 -3.70 19.93
N ALA A 238 -0.43 -2.62 20.36
CA ALA A 238 0.88 -2.23 19.85
C ALA A 238 1.96 -3.30 20.11
N GLN A 239 1.98 -3.87 21.32
CA GLN A 239 2.88 -4.98 21.68
C GLN A 239 2.65 -6.21 20.80
N ALA A 240 1.39 -6.58 20.57
CA ALA A 240 1.05 -7.73 19.73
C ALA A 240 1.48 -7.51 18.27
N LEU A 241 1.29 -6.31 17.70
CA LEU A 241 1.74 -5.98 16.36
C LEU A 241 3.28 -6.00 16.26
N ALA A 242 3.98 -5.49 17.25
CA ALA A 242 5.44 -5.57 17.32
C ALA A 242 5.93 -7.03 17.39
N ALA A 243 5.29 -7.88 18.20
CA ALA A 243 5.59 -9.31 18.27
C ALA A 243 5.31 -10.06 16.97
N ALA A 244 4.34 -9.61 16.16
CA ALA A 244 4.07 -10.13 14.83
C ALA A 244 5.17 -9.75 13.82
N GLY A 245 5.98 -8.72 14.12
CA GLY A 245 7.10 -8.25 13.30
C GLY A 245 6.76 -7.06 12.41
N VAL A 246 5.81 -6.20 12.80
CA VAL A 246 5.55 -4.93 12.12
C VAL A 246 6.78 -4.01 12.23
N ASP A 247 7.02 -3.19 11.21
CA ASP A 247 8.17 -2.27 11.17
C ASP A 247 7.78 -0.83 11.56
N VAL A 248 6.51 -0.46 11.40
CA VAL A 248 6.00 0.88 11.73
C VAL A 248 4.61 0.75 12.34
N LEU A 249 4.38 1.42 13.46
CA LEU A 249 3.05 1.56 14.07
C LEU A 249 2.39 2.85 13.58
N VAL A 250 1.08 2.78 13.24
CA VAL A 250 0.33 3.95 12.79
C VAL A 250 -0.88 4.15 13.70
N VAL A 251 -0.80 5.11 14.62
CA VAL A 251 -1.92 5.49 15.50
C VAL A 251 -2.83 6.44 14.75
N ASP A 252 -4.00 5.97 14.35
CA ASP A 252 -4.86 6.65 13.37
C ASP A 252 -6.26 6.94 13.89
N THR A 253 -6.70 8.18 13.67
CA THR A 253 -8.08 8.62 13.87
C THR A 253 -8.40 9.79 12.93
N ALA A 254 -9.70 10.02 12.69
CA ALA A 254 -10.16 11.11 11.81
C ALA A 254 -9.71 12.50 12.28
N HIS A 255 -9.64 12.72 13.61
CA HIS A 255 -9.13 13.95 14.23
C HIS A 255 -8.04 13.59 15.24
N GLY A 256 -6.78 13.80 14.85
CA GLY A 256 -5.62 13.44 15.68
C GLY A 256 -5.37 14.39 16.85
N HIS A 257 -5.67 15.67 16.70
CA HIS A 257 -5.41 16.65 17.75
C HIS A 257 -6.51 16.62 18.83
N GLN A 258 -6.52 15.54 19.62
CA GLN A 258 -7.47 15.32 20.72
C GLN A 258 -6.83 14.54 21.87
N GLU A 259 -7.34 14.74 23.08
CA GLU A 259 -6.85 14.12 24.31
C GLU A 259 -6.76 12.59 24.24
N GLY A 260 -7.71 11.94 23.54
CA GLY A 260 -7.70 10.49 23.34
C GLY A 260 -6.48 10.00 22.55
N MET A 261 -6.09 10.75 21.54
CA MET A 261 -4.89 10.48 20.76
C MET A 261 -3.63 10.66 21.60
N LEU A 262 -3.52 11.75 22.34
CA LEU A 262 -2.34 12.03 23.17
C LEU A 262 -2.13 10.95 24.24
N ARG A 263 -3.21 10.47 24.86
CA ARG A 263 -3.13 9.34 25.81
C ARG A 263 -2.70 8.04 25.12
N ALA A 264 -3.29 7.74 23.98
CA ALA A 264 -2.94 6.55 23.21
C ALA A 264 -1.46 6.56 22.77
N LEU A 265 -0.97 7.70 22.26
CA LEU A 265 0.43 7.85 21.87
C LEU A 265 1.39 7.66 23.03
N ARG A 266 1.13 8.30 24.18
CA ARG A 266 1.98 8.13 25.37
C ARG A 266 2.03 6.67 25.80
N SER A 267 0.88 5.96 25.81
CA SER A 267 0.85 4.55 26.19
C SER A 267 1.63 3.63 25.22
N VAL A 268 1.71 4.00 23.94
CA VAL A 268 2.54 3.26 22.95
C VAL A 268 4.01 3.65 23.08
N ALA A 269 4.32 4.92 23.26
CA ALA A 269 5.70 5.42 23.39
C ALA A 269 6.40 4.86 24.64
N GLU A 270 5.67 4.75 25.77
CA GLU A 270 6.15 4.15 27.02
C GLU A 270 6.56 2.67 26.90
N LEU A 271 6.13 1.97 25.85
CA LEU A 271 6.54 0.58 25.58
C LEU A 271 7.96 0.46 25.03
N GLU A 272 8.57 1.56 24.58
CA GLU A 272 9.94 1.61 24.03
C GLU A 272 10.24 0.51 23.01
N LEU A 273 9.29 0.26 22.09
CA LEU A 273 9.38 -0.84 21.12
C LEU A 273 10.49 -0.66 20.07
N GLY A 274 11.11 0.53 20.00
CA GLY A 274 12.14 0.85 19.00
C GLY A 274 11.62 0.97 17.58
N LEU A 275 10.31 1.11 17.39
CA LEU A 275 9.65 1.26 16.09
C LEU A 275 9.26 2.72 15.84
N PRO A 276 9.34 3.22 14.60
CA PRO A 276 8.73 4.48 14.23
C PRO A 276 7.22 4.47 14.52
N ILE A 277 6.71 5.58 15.08
CA ILE A 277 5.30 5.77 15.39
C ILE A 277 4.78 6.92 14.52
N ALA A 278 3.93 6.59 13.54
CA ALA A 278 3.18 7.58 12.78
C ALA A 278 1.85 7.86 13.49
N ALA A 279 1.44 9.13 13.56
CA ALA A 279 0.20 9.52 14.23
C ALA A 279 -0.53 10.64 13.49
N GLY A 280 -1.86 10.61 13.51
CA GLY A 280 -2.70 11.65 12.91
C GLY A 280 -4.19 11.27 12.83
N ASN A 281 -5.00 12.13 12.12
CA ASN A 281 -4.51 13.19 11.23
C ASN A 281 -4.55 14.56 11.92
N VAL A 282 -3.60 15.39 11.56
CA VAL A 282 -3.49 16.78 11.98
C VAL A 282 -3.31 17.71 10.79
N VAL A 283 -3.55 19.02 10.95
CA VAL A 283 -3.41 20.02 9.87
C VAL A 283 -2.82 21.36 10.36
N THR A 284 -2.33 21.42 11.60
CA THR A 284 -1.78 22.63 12.22
C THR A 284 -0.44 22.36 12.90
N ALA A 285 0.39 23.37 13.03
CA ALA A 285 1.65 23.30 13.76
C ALA A 285 1.46 22.88 15.23
N GLU A 286 0.39 23.37 15.89
CA GLU A 286 0.07 23.03 17.27
C GLU A 286 -0.21 21.51 17.42
N GLY A 287 -1.05 20.95 16.51
CA GLY A 287 -1.30 19.51 16.51
C GLY A 287 -0.04 18.69 16.27
N VAL A 288 0.87 19.15 15.41
CA VAL A 288 2.19 18.52 15.19
C VAL A 288 3.02 18.53 16.47
N HIS A 289 3.13 19.67 17.16
CA HIS A 289 3.88 19.79 18.41
C HIS A 289 3.33 18.85 19.48
N ASP A 290 2.03 18.82 19.69
CA ASP A 290 1.39 18.00 20.72
C ASP A 290 1.58 16.48 20.45
N LEU A 291 1.39 16.03 19.21
CA LEU A 291 1.56 14.63 18.86
C LEU A 291 3.04 14.21 18.93
N ALA A 292 3.96 15.05 18.46
CA ALA A 292 5.41 14.77 18.56
C ALA A 292 5.86 14.71 20.02
N ALA A 293 5.39 15.65 20.86
CA ALA A 293 5.68 15.64 22.31
C ALA A 293 5.08 14.41 23.02
N ALA A 294 4.01 13.82 22.49
CA ALA A 294 3.41 12.58 23.00
C ALA A 294 4.09 11.31 22.50
N GLY A 295 5.11 11.40 21.61
CA GLY A 295 5.92 10.28 21.15
C GLY A 295 5.79 9.91 19.66
N ALA A 296 5.04 10.67 18.86
CA ALA A 296 5.01 10.45 17.42
C ALA A 296 6.33 10.88 16.77
N THR A 297 6.92 10.01 15.95
CA THR A 297 8.10 10.31 15.13
C THR A 297 7.73 10.75 13.72
N ILE A 298 6.50 10.45 13.31
CA ILE A 298 5.94 10.78 12.00
C ILE A 298 4.52 11.32 12.18
N LEU A 299 4.22 12.47 11.57
CA LEU A 299 2.92 13.12 11.65
C LEU A 299 2.14 12.89 10.35
N LYS A 300 0.96 12.26 10.45
CA LYS A 300 0.03 12.11 9.34
C LYS A 300 -0.78 13.39 9.15
N VAL A 301 -0.58 14.07 8.02
CA VAL A 301 -1.14 15.39 7.76
C VAL A 301 -2.19 15.33 6.65
N GLY A 302 -3.41 15.70 7.01
CA GLY A 302 -4.52 15.78 6.07
C GLY A 302 -5.87 15.52 6.71
N VAL A 303 -6.76 16.49 6.66
CA VAL A 303 -8.17 16.38 7.07
C VAL A 303 -9.04 16.83 5.90
N GLY A 304 -9.80 15.90 5.34
CA GLY A 304 -10.71 16.15 4.24
C GLY A 304 -10.16 16.19 2.82
N PRO A 305 -8.85 16.04 2.51
CA PRO A 305 -8.38 16.14 1.13
C PRO A 305 -8.60 14.86 0.30
N GLY A 306 -8.88 13.72 0.94
CA GLY A 306 -9.02 12.42 0.29
C GLY A 306 -10.23 12.35 -0.66
N ALA A 307 -10.09 11.60 -1.76
CA ALA A 307 -11.15 11.46 -2.77
C ALA A 307 -12.43 10.78 -2.22
N MET A 308 -12.28 9.88 -1.24
CA MET A 308 -13.41 9.19 -0.58
C MET A 308 -13.93 9.91 0.65
N CYS A 309 -13.28 11.00 1.07
CA CYS A 309 -13.63 11.75 2.27
C CYS A 309 -14.68 12.82 1.94
N THR A 310 -15.80 12.81 2.66
CA THR A 310 -16.83 13.84 2.56
C THR A 310 -16.84 14.79 3.77
N THR A 311 -15.90 14.65 4.70
CA THR A 311 -15.83 15.43 5.95
C THR A 311 -15.95 16.94 5.70
N ARG A 312 -15.19 17.48 4.74
CA ARG A 312 -15.27 18.92 4.41
C ARG A 312 -16.64 19.35 3.93
N MET A 313 -17.32 18.49 3.17
CA MET A 313 -18.65 18.78 2.61
C MET A 313 -19.73 18.70 3.69
N MET A 314 -19.58 17.79 4.63
CA MET A 314 -20.58 17.52 5.67
C MET A 314 -20.41 18.39 6.92
N THR A 315 -19.17 18.72 7.28
CA THR A 315 -18.85 19.36 8.57
C THR A 315 -18.16 20.72 8.44
N ALA A 316 -17.75 21.11 7.23
CA ALA A 316 -16.88 22.26 6.94
C ALA A 316 -15.47 22.15 7.58
N VAL A 317 -15.12 20.99 8.17
CA VAL A 317 -13.81 20.77 8.81
C VAL A 317 -12.82 20.27 7.78
N GLY A 318 -11.64 20.87 7.74
CA GLY A 318 -10.53 20.51 6.84
C GLY A 318 -9.63 21.69 6.53
N ARG A 319 -8.54 21.43 5.85
CA ARG A 319 -7.59 22.45 5.40
C ARG A 319 -7.06 22.12 4.01
N PRO A 320 -6.79 23.12 3.14
CA PRO A 320 -6.06 22.92 1.89
C PRO A 320 -4.73 22.23 2.10
N GLN A 321 -4.52 21.12 1.36
CA GLN A 321 -3.50 20.13 1.72
C GLN A 321 -2.07 20.65 1.56
N PHE A 322 -1.79 21.47 0.54
CA PHE A 322 -0.45 22.00 0.33
C PHE A 322 0.00 22.86 1.52
N SER A 323 -0.83 23.82 1.96
CA SER A 323 -0.53 24.67 3.10
C SER A 323 -0.46 23.90 4.42
N ALA A 324 -1.35 22.90 4.61
CA ALA A 324 -1.29 22.04 5.79
C ALA A 324 0.04 21.27 5.87
N VAL A 325 0.50 20.69 4.75
CA VAL A 325 1.76 19.96 4.70
C VAL A 325 2.95 20.89 4.92
N LEU A 326 2.95 22.08 4.30
CA LEU A 326 4.03 23.05 4.42
C LEU A 326 4.23 23.50 5.88
N GLU A 327 3.17 23.91 6.56
CA GLU A 327 3.22 24.34 7.96
C GLU A 327 3.60 23.17 8.89
N ALA A 328 2.98 22.00 8.69
CA ALA A 328 3.27 20.83 9.50
C ALA A 328 4.72 20.34 9.35
N ALA A 329 5.26 20.38 8.13
CA ALA A 329 6.65 19.98 7.88
C ALA A 329 7.66 20.94 8.54
N GLU A 330 7.36 22.23 8.57
CA GLU A 330 8.18 23.21 9.29
C GLU A 330 8.17 22.96 10.82
N ALA A 331 6.99 22.72 11.38
CA ALA A 331 6.83 22.40 12.80
C ALA A 331 7.49 21.06 13.16
N ALA A 332 7.29 20.00 12.35
CA ALA A 332 7.88 18.68 12.58
C ALA A 332 9.42 18.72 12.55
N ARG A 333 10.00 19.48 11.65
CA ARG A 333 11.46 19.65 11.56
C ARG A 333 12.07 20.22 12.85
N VAL A 334 11.37 21.14 13.51
CA VAL A 334 11.81 21.71 14.80
C VAL A 334 11.78 20.65 15.90
N MET A 335 10.83 19.71 15.83
CA MET A 335 10.69 18.61 16.80
C MET A 335 11.55 17.38 16.46
N GLY A 336 12.32 17.39 15.37
CA GLY A 336 13.06 16.21 14.89
C GLY A 336 12.16 15.10 14.37
N ALA A 337 10.92 15.42 14.00
CA ALA A 337 9.92 14.50 13.46
C ALA A 337 9.73 14.69 11.94
N HIS A 338 9.02 13.77 11.31
CA HIS A 338 8.75 13.74 9.87
C HIS A 338 7.26 13.89 9.57
N VAL A 339 6.93 14.20 8.32
CA VAL A 339 5.54 14.33 7.87
C VAL A 339 5.24 13.32 6.78
N TRP A 340 4.11 12.62 6.89
CA TRP A 340 3.43 11.93 5.80
C TRP A 340 2.26 12.79 5.33
N ALA A 341 2.30 13.22 4.06
CA ALA A 341 1.17 13.91 3.45
C ALA A 341 0.09 12.89 3.08
N ASP A 342 -1.06 12.92 3.75
CA ASP A 342 -2.12 11.94 3.61
C ASP A 342 -3.32 12.51 2.85
N GLY A 343 -3.56 11.98 1.66
CA GLY A 343 -4.68 12.33 0.80
C GLY A 343 -4.45 13.55 -0.10
N GLY A 344 -5.45 13.82 -0.97
CA GLY A 344 -5.42 14.94 -1.92
C GLY A 344 -4.63 14.69 -3.19
N VAL A 345 -4.05 13.50 -3.35
CA VAL A 345 -3.23 13.13 -4.52
C VAL A 345 -4.12 12.66 -5.66
N ARG A 346 -4.07 13.37 -6.78
CA ARG A 346 -4.76 13.01 -8.04
C ARG A 346 -3.76 12.66 -9.14
N TYR A 347 -2.65 13.37 -9.20
CA TYR A 347 -1.63 13.28 -10.24
C TYR A 347 -0.22 13.10 -9.63
N PRO A 348 0.75 12.57 -10.39
CA PRO A 348 2.14 12.47 -9.92
C PRO A 348 2.76 13.79 -9.46
N ARG A 349 2.34 14.93 -10.07
CA ARG A 349 2.77 16.26 -9.62
C ARG A 349 2.42 16.57 -8.17
N ASP A 350 1.30 16.00 -7.66
CA ASP A 350 0.84 16.28 -6.30
C ASP A 350 1.78 15.63 -5.28
N VAL A 351 2.35 14.45 -5.62
CA VAL A 351 3.42 13.83 -4.85
C VAL A 351 4.65 14.73 -4.82
N ALA A 352 5.09 15.23 -5.99
CA ALA A 352 6.25 16.12 -6.07
C ALA A 352 6.04 17.40 -5.26
N LEU A 353 4.82 17.97 -5.26
CA LEU A 353 4.47 19.16 -4.49
C LEU A 353 4.43 18.88 -3.00
N ALA A 354 3.92 17.73 -2.56
CA ALA A 354 3.94 17.33 -1.16
C ALA A 354 5.38 17.18 -0.62
N LEU A 355 6.24 16.51 -1.38
CA LEU A 355 7.66 16.37 -1.04
C LEU A 355 8.36 17.74 -1.03
N ALA A 356 8.07 18.61 -1.99
CA ALA A 356 8.62 19.96 -2.04
C ALA A 356 8.12 20.83 -0.87
N ALA A 357 6.90 20.61 -0.37
CA ALA A 357 6.39 21.24 0.84
C ALA A 357 7.08 20.74 2.12
N GLY A 358 7.83 19.64 2.05
CA GLY A 358 8.62 19.09 3.16
C GLY A 358 8.11 17.77 3.73
N ALA A 359 7.13 17.13 3.10
CA ALA A 359 6.75 15.77 3.47
C ALA A 359 7.91 14.80 3.21
N ALA A 360 8.14 13.86 4.12
CA ALA A 360 9.07 12.75 3.92
C ALA A 360 8.47 11.69 3.00
N SER A 361 7.18 11.40 3.18
CA SER A 361 6.44 10.43 2.36
C SER A 361 5.02 10.93 2.06
N VAL A 362 4.39 10.30 1.07
CA VAL A 362 3.02 10.61 0.65
C VAL A 362 2.16 9.36 0.77
N MET A 363 1.10 9.43 1.59
CA MET A 363 0.13 8.36 1.74
C MET A 363 -0.99 8.52 0.72
N ILE A 364 -1.26 7.46 -0.03
CA ILE A 364 -2.17 7.46 -1.17
C ILE A 364 -3.19 6.32 -1.04
N GLY A 365 -4.47 6.65 -1.15
CA GLY A 365 -5.56 5.67 -1.22
C GLY A 365 -5.96 5.34 -2.66
N SER A 366 -6.40 6.36 -3.42
CA SER A 366 -7.07 6.20 -4.71
C SER A 366 -6.24 5.49 -5.79
N TRP A 367 -4.93 5.76 -5.88
CA TRP A 367 -4.09 5.08 -6.86
C TRP A 367 -3.94 3.59 -6.56
N PHE A 368 -3.76 3.27 -5.29
CA PHE A 368 -3.56 1.88 -4.87
C PHE A 368 -4.86 1.09 -4.85
N ALA A 369 -6.02 1.73 -4.58
CA ALA A 369 -7.33 1.08 -4.67
C ALA A 369 -7.61 0.51 -6.07
N GLY A 370 -7.09 1.14 -7.13
CA GLY A 370 -7.22 0.70 -8.52
C GLY A 370 -6.19 -0.35 -8.96
N THR A 371 -5.38 -0.89 -8.04
CA THR A 371 -4.39 -1.94 -8.39
C THR A 371 -4.97 -3.35 -8.25
N ILE A 372 -4.41 -4.29 -8.98
CA ILE A 372 -4.81 -5.70 -8.89
C ILE A 372 -4.44 -6.33 -7.55
N GLU A 373 -3.49 -5.76 -6.85
CA GLU A 373 -3.01 -6.19 -5.54
C GLU A 373 -3.85 -5.69 -4.37
N ALA A 374 -4.67 -4.64 -4.58
CA ALA A 374 -5.59 -4.15 -3.55
C ALA A 374 -6.61 -5.24 -3.16
N PRO A 375 -7.16 -5.21 -1.93
CA PRO A 375 -8.22 -6.11 -1.52
C PRO A 375 -9.47 -6.03 -2.42
N GLY A 376 -10.31 -7.05 -2.33
CA GLY A 376 -11.52 -7.16 -3.12
C GLY A 376 -11.31 -7.87 -4.47
N GLN A 377 -12.41 -8.30 -5.06
CA GLN A 377 -12.43 -8.98 -6.35
C GLN A 377 -12.44 -7.98 -7.50
N LEU A 378 -11.89 -8.41 -8.62
CA LEU A 378 -12.01 -7.69 -9.88
C LEU A 378 -13.41 -7.93 -10.45
N GLU A 379 -14.10 -6.85 -10.74
CA GLU A 379 -15.41 -6.86 -11.38
C GLU A 379 -15.34 -6.22 -12.78
N THR A 380 -16.29 -6.54 -13.63
CA THR A 380 -16.38 -5.97 -14.98
C THR A 380 -17.71 -5.25 -15.14
N ASP A 381 -17.69 -4.01 -15.59
CA ASP A 381 -18.91 -3.25 -15.87
C ASP A 381 -19.55 -3.64 -17.22
N ALA A 382 -20.72 -3.09 -17.51
CA ALA A 382 -21.46 -3.38 -18.75
C ALA A 382 -20.70 -2.94 -20.03
N SER A 383 -19.68 -2.09 -19.92
CA SER A 383 -18.80 -1.67 -21.04
C SER A 383 -17.55 -2.54 -21.18
N GLY A 384 -17.39 -3.58 -20.35
CA GLY A 384 -16.23 -4.47 -20.35
C GLY A 384 -15.02 -3.94 -19.59
N ARG A 385 -15.14 -2.80 -18.90
CA ARG A 385 -14.01 -2.24 -18.12
C ARG A 385 -13.96 -2.88 -16.73
N GLN A 386 -12.77 -3.26 -16.33
CA GLN A 386 -12.55 -3.84 -15.01
C GLN A 386 -12.39 -2.75 -13.94
N TYR A 387 -12.95 -3.01 -12.77
CA TYR A 387 -12.88 -2.12 -11.61
C TYR A 387 -12.83 -2.89 -10.30
N LYS A 388 -12.41 -2.21 -9.23
CA LYS A 388 -12.58 -2.64 -7.85
C LYS A 388 -13.47 -1.66 -7.10
N GLU A 389 -14.23 -2.16 -6.15
CA GLU A 389 -15.00 -1.33 -5.26
C GLU A 389 -14.08 -0.73 -4.18
N SER A 390 -14.23 0.57 -3.91
CA SER A 390 -13.54 1.27 -2.84
C SER A 390 -14.52 2.13 -2.05
N TRP A 391 -14.23 2.34 -0.77
CA TRP A 391 -15.07 3.11 0.15
C TRP A 391 -14.23 3.85 1.19
N GLY A 392 -14.79 4.95 1.73
CA GLY A 392 -14.17 5.72 2.79
C GLY A 392 -14.25 5.03 4.14
N MET A 393 -13.26 5.25 5.00
CA MET A 393 -13.17 4.61 6.32
C MET A 393 -14.22 5.10 7.34
N ALA A 394 -14.88 6.23 7.07
CA ALA A 394 -16.01 6.74 7.86
C ALA A 394 -17.37 6.50 7.17
N SER A 395 -17.44 5.78 6.06
CA SER A 395 -18.67 5.46 5.35
C SER A 395 -19.52 4.43 6.10
N THR A 396 -20.82 4.37 5.80
CA THR A 396 -21.73 3.36 6.35
C THR A 396 -21.20 1.93 6.14
N LYS A 397 -20.59 1.65 4.97
CA LYS A 397 -19.99 0.34 4.69
C LYS A 397 -18.83 0.04 5.65
N ALA A 398 -17.91 0.98 5.86
CA ALA A 398 -16.80 0.81 6.80
C ALA A 398 -17.27 0.69 8.25
N VAL A 399 -18.29 1.48 8.65
CA VAL A 399 -18.92 1.37 9.97
C VAL A 399 -19.52 -0.03 10.17
N HIS A 400 -20.21 -0.55 9.17
CA HIS A 400 -20.81 -1.88 9.22
C HIS A 400 -19.75 -3.00 9.30
N GLU A 401 -18.67 -2.91 8.54
CA GLU A 401 -17.55 -3.86 8.60
C GLU A 401 -16.88 -3.85 9.99
N ARG A 402 -16.67 -2.66 10.57
CA ARG A 402 -16.02 -2.47 11.88
C ARG A 402 -16.90 -2.88 13.06
N PHE A 403 -18.18 -2.54 13.00
CA PHE A 403 -19.11 -2.61 14.12
C PHE A 403 -20.29 -3.57 13.90
N GLY A 404 -20.35 -4.29 12.81
CA GLY A 404 -21.48 -5.18 12.45
C GLY A 404 -21.74 -6.32 13.43
N ARG A 405 -20.88 -6.52 14.43
CA ARG A 405 -21.09 -7.49 15.54
C ARG A 405 -21.79 -6.87 16.74
N LEU A 406 -22.02 -5.55 16.76
CA LEU A 406 -22.78 -4.87 17.80
C LEU A 406 -24.26 -5.25 17.68
N ASP A 407 -25.02 -5.02 18.76
CA ASP A 407 -26.48 -5.13 18.66
C ASP A 407 -27.06 -4.10 17.67
N PRO A 408 -28.24 -4.34 17.10
CA PRO A 408 -28.80 -3.50 16.04
C PRO A 408 -28.94 -2.01 16.42
N TYR A 409 -29.22 -1.71 17.69
CA TYR A 409 -29.38 -0.34 18.15
C TYR A 409 -28.03 0.42 18.19
N GLU A 410 -27.00 -0.21 18.75
CA GLU A 410 -25.67 0.39 18.83
C GLU A 410 -25.04 0.52 17.43
N LEU A 411 -25.27 -0.43 16.53
CA LEU A 411 -24.84 -0.33 15.14
C LEU A 411 -25.53 0.85 14.44
N ALA A 412 -26.87 0.96 14.55
CA ALA A 412 -27.63 2.06 13.96
C ALA A 412 -27.18 3.43 14.48
N ARG A 413 -26.84 3.53 15.78
CA ARG A 413 -26.25 4.76 16.34
C ARG A 413 -24.91 5.13 15.71
N LYS A 414 -24.05 4.14 15.40
CA LYS A 414 -22.78 4.37 14.71
C LYS A 414 -23.00 4.80 13.25
N GLU A 415 -23.96 4.20 12.57
CA GLU A 415 -24.28 4.51 11.17
C GLU A 415 -24.95 5.88 11.01
N LEU A 416 -25.65 6.38 12.03
CA LEU A 416 -26.36 7.68 11.98
C LEU A 416 -25.43 8.84 11.62
N PHE A 417 -24.17 8.78 12.03
CA PHE A 417 -23.16 9.81 11.80
C PHE A 417 -22.09 9.38 10.80
N ALA A 418 -22.34 8.32 10.04
CA ALA A 418 -21.42 7.87 9.01
C ALA A 418 -21.28 8.95 7.93
N GLU A 419 -20.03 9.22 7.55
CA GLU A 419 -19.68 10.15 6.49
C GLU A 419 -18.67 9.49 5.54
N GLY A 420 -18.62 9.97 4.29
CA GLY A 420 -17.74 9.37 3.29
C GLY A 420 -18.50 8.55 2.26
N ILE A 421 -17.84 8.25 1.16
CA ILE A 421 -18.42 7.50 0.04
C ILE A 421 -18.45 6.03 0.41
N SER A 422 -19.64 5.42 0.45
CA SER A 422 -19.83 4.00 0.81
C SER A 422 -19.52 3.02 -0.33
N SER A 423 -19.52 3.48 -1.58
CA SER A 423 -19.18 2.67 -2.75
C SER A 423 -18.70 3.57 -3.89
N SER A 424 -17.57 3.26 -4.46
CA SER A 424 -17.04 3.89 -5.65
C SER A 424 -16.32 2.85 -6.51
N LYS A 425 -16.54 2.90 -7.82
CA LYS A 425 -15.81 2.06 -8.77
C LYS A 425 -14.47 2.70 -9.10
N ILE A 426 -13.38 2.05 -8.71
CA ILE A 426 -12.04 2.46 -9.11
C ILE A 426 -11.61 1.56 -10.27
N TYR A 427 -11.59 2.13 -11.45
CA TYR A 427 -11.23 1.40 -12.66
C TYR A 427 -9.73 1.09 -12.68
N LEU A 428 -9.44 -0.14 -13.12
CA LEU A 428 -8.07 -0.52 -13.41
C LEU A 428 -7.55 0.24 -14.62
N ASP A 429 -6.39 0.81 -14.45
CA ASP A 429 -5.62 1.36 -15.56
C ASP A 429 -4.52 0.35 -15.91
N PRO A 430 -4.58 -0.35 -17.07
CA PRO A 430 -3.58 -1.32 -17.45
C PRO A 430 -2.18 -0.73 -17.68
N LEU A 431 -2.07 0.60 -17.72
CA LEU A 431 -0.82 1.33 -17.86
C LEU A 431 -0.21 1.78 -16.52
N ARG A 432 -0.91 1.58 -15.41
CA ARG A 432 -0.46 1.98 -14.07
C ARG A 432 0.11 0.85 -13.26
#